data_ad9b849a4990787073e596bd96bd5bf5
#
_entry.id   ad9b849a4990787073e596bd96bd5bf5
#
_cell.length_a   1.000
_cell.length_b   1.000
_cell.length_c   1.000
_cell.angle_alpha   90.00
_cell.angle_beta   90.00
_cell.angle_gamma   90.00
#
_symmetry.space_group_name_H-M   'P 1'
#
loop_
_entity.id
_entity.type
_entity.pdbx_description
1 polymer ?
#
loop_
_entity_poly.entity_id
_entity_poly.type
_entity_poly.pdbx_seq_one_letter_code
_entity_poly.pdbx_strand_id
1 'polypeptide(L)'
;MVRGFQPSDVRGAVAERRLCLAVMSGPAASIVVMSTVIATPYEDLLREVRAVGAIKSDRTGTGTRSVFGRQLRFDLSAGFPVTTTKRVHVASVIYELLWFLRGSSNVEWLHEHGVTIWDEWADASGDLGPVYGVQWRSWPTPTGETIDQIQRVVDEIRRNPDSRRLVVSAWNPADIPRMALAPCHALFQFYVADGRLSCQLYQRSADLFLGVPFNIPSYALLTHMIAQQTDLAVGDLVWTGGDCHVYDNHLEQVDLQLSREPFPVPRLHIVRKPASIFDYEFEDFVIEGYQHHPGIRAAVAV
;
A
#
# COMPACT_ATOMS: atom_id res chain seq x y z
N MET A 1 11.01 44.78 -16.77
CA MET A 1 10.19 45.10 -15.58
C MET A 1 9.47 43.82 -15.16
N VAL A 2 10.05 43.10 -14.20
CA VAL A 2 9.45 41.87 -13.64
C VAL A 2 8.89 42.28 -12.29
N ARG A 3 7.55 42.25 -12.15
CA ARG A 3 6.89 42.54 -10.88
C ARG A 3 6.99 41.28 -9.98
N GLY A 4 7.54 41.51 -8.78
CA GLY A 4 7.66 40.47 -7.76
C GLY A 4 6.30 39.97 -7.28
N PHE A 5 6.23 38.67 -7.12
CA PHE A 5 5.13 37.96 -6.48
C PHE A 5 5.41 37.92 -4.97
N GLN A 6 4.55 38.51 -4.16
CA GLN A 6 4.58 38.36 -2.71
C GLN A 6 3.79 37.11 -2.30
N PRO A 7 4.28 36.30 -1.36
CA PRO A 7 3.53 35.15 -0.88
C PRO A 7 2.54 35.59 0.20
N SER A 8 1.26 35.55 -0.09
CA SER A 8 0.18 35.70 0.89
C SER A 8 -0.54 34.33 1.05
N ASP A 9 -0.43 33.81 2.25
CA ASP A 9 -1.39 32.96 2.98
C ASP A 9 -2.02 31.77 2.28
N VAL A 10 -1.31 30.63 2.34
CA VAL A 10 -1.99 29.32 2.39
C VAL A 10 -1.69 28.70 3.77
N ARG A 11 -2.44 29.11 4.78
CA ARG A 11 -2.52 28.35 6.04
C ARG A 11 -3.55 27.26 5.84
N GLY A 12 -3.08 26.09 5.40
CA GLY A 12 -3.83 24.85 5.47
C GLY A 12 -4.10 24.53 6.95
N ALA A 13 -5.36 24.34 7.28
CA ALA A 13 -5.80 23.99 8.62
C ALA A 13 -5.25 22.60 9.00
N VAL A 14 -4.13 22.58 9.73
CA VAL A 14 -3.75 21.44 10.54
C VAL A 14 -4.70 21.47 11.73
N ALA A 15 -5.59 20.48 11.79
CA ALA A 15 -6.49 20.31 12.93
C ALA A 15 -5.64 19.94 14.16
N GLU A 16 -5.21 20.96 14.92
CA GLU A 16 -4.70 20.79 16.28
C GLU A 16 -5.85 20.28 17.15
N ARG A 17 -5.88 19.00 17.41
CA ARG A 17 -6.70 18.46 18.50
C ARG A 17 -6.07 18.88 19.82
N ARG A 18 -6.67 19.88 20.44
CA ARG A 18 -6.29 20.38 21.77
C ARG A 18 -6.35 19.25 22.79
N LEU A 19 -5.22 19.06 23.47
CA LEU A 19 -5.10 18.27 24.70
C LEU A 19 -5.97 18.92 25.78
N CYS A 20 -7.08 18.31 26.18
CA CYS A 20 -7.80 18.70 27.36
C CYS A 20 -7.07 18.12 28.59
N LEU A 21 -6.26 18.92 29.27
CA LEU A 21 -5.76 18.62 30.60
C LEU A 21 -6.88 18.90 31.61
N ALA A 22 -7.48 17.88 32.18
CA ALA A 22 -8.28 18.00 33.38
C ALA A 22 -7.34 17.79 34.60
N VAL A 23 -7.02 18.84 35.30
CA VAL A 23 -6.32 18.78 36.57
C VAL A 23 -7.36 18.57 37.67
N MET A 24 -7.41 17.38 38.24
CA MET A 24 -8.14 17.11 39.49
C MET A 24 -7.15 17.03 40.66
N SER A 25 -7.29 17.94 41.62
CA SER A 25 -6.48 18.01 42.82
C SER A 25 -7.01 17.07 43.92
N GLY A 26 -6.18 16.08 44.28
CA GLY A 26 -6.38 15.19 45.44
C GLY A 26 -5.17 14.27 45.63
N PRO A 27 -4.81 13.89 46.87
CA PRO A 27 -3.59 13.15 47.16
C PRO A 27 -3.82 11.63 46.96
N ALA A 28 -3.83 11.21 45.72
CA ALA A 28 -3.62 9.84 45.32
C ALA A 28 -2.93 9.90 43.95
N ALA A 29 -1.83 9.18 43.81
CA ALA A 29 -1.11 9.08 42.55
C ALA A 29 -2.03 8.52 41.47
N SER A 30 -2.66 9.42 40.71
CA SER A 30 -3.44 9.07 39.54
C SER A 30 -2.47 8.61 38.46
N ILE A 31 -2.46 7.31 38.13
CA ILE A 31 -1.84 6.79 36.92
C ILE A 31 -2.63 7.41 35.78
N VAL A 32 -2.09 8.43 35.14
CA VAL A 32 -2.60 8.95 33.87
C VAL A 32 -2.28 7.88 32.83
N VAL A 33 -3.24 7.01 32.57
CA VAL A 33 -3.19 6.14 31.39
C VAL A 33 -3.35 7.09 30.20
N MET A 34 -2.23 7.46 29.58
CA MET A 34 -2.27 8.12 28.28
C MET A 34 -2.84 7.12 27.28
N SER A 35 -4.14 7.23 27.01
CA SER A 35 -4.74 6.55 25.87
C SER A 35 -4.09 7.12 24.61
N THR A 36 -3.15 6.40 24.04
CA THR A 36 -2.61 6.72 22.72
C THR A 36 -3.74 6.51 21.70
N VAL A 37 -4.19 7.61 21.11
CA VAL A 37 -5.17 7.54 20.02
C VAL A 37 -4.49 6.84 18.84
N ILE A 38 -5.02 5.69 18.45
CA ILE A 38 -4.53 4.94 17.28
C ILE A 38 -4.96 5.69 16.03
N ALA A 39 -4.01 6.05 15.17
CA ALA A 39 -4.31 6.70 13.90
C ALA A 39 -5.03 5.74 12.95
N THR A 40 -6.10 6.19 12.32
CA THR A 40 -6.97 5.39 11.46
C THR A 40 -7.15 5.99 10.07
N PRO A 41 -6.07 6.36 9.34
CA PRO A 41 -6.20 7.09 8.07
C PRO A 41 -6.94 6.28 7.00
N TYR A 42 -6.81 4.95 7.01
CA TYR A 42 -7.53 4.07 6.09
C TYR A 42 -9.03 4.00 6.43
N GLU A 43 -9.38 3.77 7.69
CA GLU A 43 -10.78 3.73 8.14
C GLU A 43 -11.46 5.10 8.00
N ASP A 44 -10.72 6.20 8.15
CA ASP A 44 -11.24 7.56 7.94
C ASP A 44 -11.61 7.78 6.47
N LEU A 45 -10.78 7.32 5.52
CA LEU A 45 -11.11 7.33 4.10
C LEU A 45 -12.31 6.42 3.79
N LEU A 46 -12.38 5.25 4.40
CA LEU A 46 -13.50 4.33 4.22
C LEU A 46 -14.82 4.96 4.70
N ARG A 47 -14.81 5.68 5.84
CA ARG A 47 -15.95 6.47 6.35
C ARG A 47 -16.34 7.59 5.39
N GLU A 48 -15.36 8.31 4.84
CA GLU A 48 -15.61 9.38 3.87
C GLU A 48 -16.32 8.84 2.64
N VAL A 49 -15.79 7.79 2.00
CA VAL A 49 -16.41 7.20 0.81
C VAL A 49 -17.79 6.66 1.10
N ARG A 50 -17.99 6.02 2.26
CA ARG A 50 -19.31 5.52 2.70
C ARG A 50 -20.33 6.62 2.88
N ALA A 51 -19.91 7.79 3.40
CA ALA A 51 -20.80 8.90 3.74
C ALA A 51 -21.11 9.82 2.56
N VAL A 52 -20.11 10.16 1.73
CA VAL A 52 -20.23 11.21 0.70
C VAL A 52 -19.77 10.76 -0.69
N GLY A 53 -19.42 9.50 -0.87
CA GLY A 53 -18.98 8.96 -2.17
C GLY A 53 -20.06 9.12 -3.24
N ALA A 54 -19.66 9.59 -4.43
CA ALA A 54 -20.53 9.67 -5.59
C ALA A 54 -20.93 8.26 -6.06
N ILE A 55 -22.21 8.06 -6.36
CA ILE A 55 -22.72 6.80 -6.92
C ILE A 55 -22.31 6.73 -8.39
N LYS A 56 -21.66 5.64 -8.78
CA LYS A 56 -21.19 5.41 -10.14
C LYS A 56 -21.50 3.98 -10.57
N SER A 57 -21.78 3.81 -11.86
CA SER A 57 -21.70 2.50 -12.51
C SER A 57 -20.24 2.10 -12.70
N ASP A 58 -19.98 0.80 -12.77
CA ASP A 58 -18.67 0.22 -13.03
C ASP A 58 -18.75 -0.87 -14.12
N ARG A 59 -17.57 -1.39 -14.52
CA ARG A 59 -17.47 -2.42 -15.55
C ARG A 59 -18.19 -3.73 -15.17
N THR A 60 -18.24 -4.04 -13.88
CA THR A 60 -18.84 -5.28 -13.37
C THR A 60 -20.36 -5.20 -13.25
N GLY A 61 -20.97 -4.00 -13.36
CA GLY A 61 -22.40 -3.78 -13.17
C GLY A 61 -22.85 -3.79 -11.72
N THR A 62 -21.93 -3.94 -10.75
CA THR A 62 -22.24 -3.98 -9.31
C THR A 62 -22.63 -2.60 -8.78
N GLY A 63 -22.06 -1.53 -9.33
CA GLY A 63 -22.16 -0.17 -8.81
C GLY A 63 -21.13 0.12 -7.73
N THR A 64 -20.74 1.37 -7.59
CA THR A 64 -19.76 1.82 -6.60
C THR A 64 -20.13 3.16 -5.99
N ARG A 65 -19.61 3.42 -4.79
CA ARG A 65 -19.49 4.77 -4.21
C ARG A 65 -18.03 5.16 -4.24
N SER A 66 -17.71 6.34 -4.76
CA SER A 66 -16.31 6.74 -4.90
C SER A 66 -16.06 8.22 -4.59
N VAL A 67 -14.81 8.49 -4.17
CA VAL A 67 -14.23 9.83 -4.14
C VAL A 67 -12.97 9.83 -5.01
N PHE A 68 -12.61 10.98 -5.57
CA PHE A 68 -11.46 11.08 -6.44
C PHE A 68 -10.30 11.83 -5.77
N GLY A 69 -9.10 11.26 -5.84
CA GLY A 69 -7.88 11.89 -5.40
C GLY A 69 -7.76 11.98 -3.88
N ARG A 70 -7.27 10.92 -3.22
CA ARG A 70 -6.99 10.91 -1.78
C ARG A 70 -5.57 10.45 -1.52
N GLN A 71 -5.00 10.91 -0.42
CA GLN A 71 -3.67 10.53 0.00
C GLN A 71 -3.66 10.15 1.49
N LEU A 72 -3.05 9.01 1.79
CA LEU A 72 -2.81 8.52 3.14
C LEU A 72 -1.31 8.45 3.40
N ARG A 73 -0.90 8.70 4.65
CA ARG A 73 0.51 8.64 5.04
C ARG A 73 0.66 7.75 6.27
N PHE A 74 1.67 6.90 6.23
CA PHE A 74 2.00 5.94 7.28
C PHE A 74 3.49 6.08 7.61
N ASP A 75 3.82 6.45 8.85
CA ASP A 75 5.20 6.41 9.37
C ASP A 75 5.59 4.95 9.62
N LEU A 76 6.44 4.39 8.75
CA LEU A 76 6.86 2.99 8.83
C LEU A 76 7.78 2.73 10.03
N SER A 77 8.37 3.76 10.64
CA SER A 77 9.14 3.61 11.87
C SER A 77 8.27 3.45 13.11
N ALA A 78 7.01 3.90 13.06
CA ALA A 78 6.04 3.75 14.14
C ALA A 78 5.39 2.36 14.17
N GLY A 79 5.32 1.67 13.01
CA GLY A 79 4.75 0.33 12.90
C GLY A 79 4.48 -0.09 11.47
N PHE A 80 4.07 -1.34 11.29
CA PHE A 80 3.74 -1.90 9.98
C PHE A 80 2.25 -1.71 9.68
N PRO A 81 1.87 -0.96 8.63
CA PRO A 81 0.50 -0.51 8.41
C PRO A 81 -0.39 -1.61 7.80
N VAL A 82 -0.71 -2.60 8.58
CA VAL A 82 -1.71 -3.61 8.23
C VAL A 82 -3.00 -3.35 9.00
N THR A 83 -4.13 -3.44 8.30
CA THR A 83 -5.47 -3.23 8.88
C THR A 83 -5.72 -4.20 10.05
N THR A 84 -6.23 -3.67 11.16
CA THR A 84 -6.56 -4.44 12.38
C THR A 84 -8.06 -4.55 12.63
N THR A 85 -8.86 -3.69 12.02
CA THR A 85 -10.33 -3.69 12.09
C THR A 85 -10.98 -4.88 11.37
N LYS A 86 -10.23 -5.56 10.52
CA LYS A 86 -10.49 -6.91 10.02
C LYS A 86 -9.17 -7.63 9.76
N ARG A 87 -9.22 -8.98 9.79
CA ARG A 87 -8.06 -9.80 9.44
C ARG A 87 -7.68 -9.61 7.97
N VAL A 88 -6.42 -9.26 7.71
CA VAL A 88 -5.76 -9.37 6.40
C VAL A 88 -4.95 -10.66 6.38
N HIS A 89 -4.98 -11.40 5.28
CA HIS A 89 -4.17 -12.61 5.12
C HIS A 89 -2.74 -12.22 4.73
N VAL A 90 -1.93 -11.89 5.73
CA VAL A 90 -0.58 -11.32 5.54
C VAL A 90 0.33 -12.25 4.74
N ALA A 91 0.18 -13.58 4.89
CA ALA A 91 0.95 -14.51 4.06
C ALA A 91 0.72 -14.30 2.57
N SER A 92 -0.53 -14.08 2.14
CA SER A 92 -0.82 -13.77 0.73
C SER A 92 -0.19 -12.44 0.28
N VAL A 93 -0.15 -11.42 1.16
CA VAL A 93 0.52 -10.13 0.85
C VAL A 93 2.02 -10.35 0.60
N ILE A 94 2.67 -11.15 1.45
CA ILE A 94 4.11 -11.42 1.33
C ILE A 94 4.38 -12.24 0.05
N TYR A 95 3.66 -13.34 -0.17
CA TYR A 95 3.86 -14.17 -1.35
C TYR A 95 3.54 -13.44 -2.65
N GLU A 96 2.51 -12.60 -2.71
CA GLU A 96 2.20 -11.77 -3.88
C GLU A 96 3.37 -10.82 -4.20
N LEU A 97 3.93 -10.13 -3.20
CA LEU A 97 5.07 -9.25 -3.41
C LEU A 97 6.31 -10.01 -3.90
N LEU A 98 6.61 -11.17 -3.29
CA LEU A 98 7.71 -12.03 -3.73
C LEU A 98 7.49 -12.53 -5.17
N TRP A 99 6.26 -12.86 -5.53
CA TRP A 99 5.89 -13.24 -6.88
C TRP A 99 6.10 -12.09 -7.90
N PHE A 100 5.71 -10.85 -7.56
CA PHE A 100 6.03 -9.68 -8.39
C PHE A 100 7.54 -9.51 -8.56
N LEU A 101 8.33 -9.67 -7.50
CA LEU A 101 9.79 -9.57 -7.54
C LEU A 101 10.45 -10.70 -8.35
N ARG A 102 9.80 -11.84 -8.52
CA ARG A 102 10.23 -12.90 -9.45
C ARG A 102 10.02 -12.54 -10.92
N GLY A 103 9.22 -11.53 -11.22
CA GLY A 103 8.89 -11.13 -12.59
C GLY A 103 8.00 -12.13 -13.32
N SER A 104 7.30 -13.00 -12.59
CA SER A 104 6.39 -14.00 -13.15
C SER A 104 5.02 -13.39 -13.49
N SER A 105 4.37 -13.94 -14.51
CA SER A 105 2.96 -13.70 -14.84
C SER A 105 2.07 -14.90 -14.56
N ASN A 106 2.64 -16.06 -14.25
CA ASN A 106 1.91 -17.29 -13.99
C ASN A 106 1.66 -17.53 -12.50
N VAL A 107 0.44 -17.93 -12.15
CA VAL A 107 -0.02 -18.13 -10.77
C VAL A 107 0.43 -19.45 -10.14
N GLU A 108 1.05 -20.36 -10.87
CA GLU A 108 1.46 -21.68 -10.39
C GLU A 108 2.29 -21.58 -9.10
N TRP A 109 3.28 -20.70 -9.09
CA TRP A 109 4.10 -20.48 -7.90
C TRP A 109 3.29 -19.97 -6.70
N LEU A 110 2.26 -19.16 -6.91
CA LEU A 110 1.35 -18.72 -5.84
C LEU A 110 0.55 -19.91 -5.30
N HIS A 111 0.08 -20.81 -6.17
CA HIS A 111 -0.64 -22.02 -5.77
C HIS A 111 0.22 -22.97 -4.92
N GLU A 112 1.50 -23.13 -5.25
CA GLU A 112 2.46 -23.91 -4.44
C GLU A 112 2.53 -23.40 -2.99
N HIS A 113 2.21 -22.12 -2.76
CA HIS A 113 2.20 -21.46 -1.45
C HIS A 113 0.79 -21.22 -0.89
N GLY A 114 -0.23 -21.85 -1.49
CA GLY A 114 -1.63 -21.76 -1.03
C GLY A 114 -2.28 -20.38 -1.25
N VAL A 115 -1.79 -19.59 -2.21
CA VAL A 115 -2.30 -18.26 -2.55
C VAL A 115 -3.09 -18.33 -3.84
N THR A 116 -4.38 -17.94 -3.81
CA THR A 116 -5.34 -18.06 -4.91
C THR A 116 -5.98 -16.72 -5.29
N ILE A 117 -5.41 -15.61 -4.83
CA ILE A 117 -6.01 -14.28 -4.98
C ILE A 117 -6.01 -13.76 -6.42
N TRP A 118 -5.39 -14.45 -7.35
CA TRP A 118 -5.30 -14.11 -8.77
C TRP A 118 -6.05 -15.07 -9.71
N ASP A 119 -6.64 -16.14 -9.16
CA ASP A 119 -7.26 -17.22 -9.95
C ASP A 119 -8.40 -16.75 -10.86
N GLU A 120 -9.18 -15.74 -10.42
CA GLU A 120 -10.33 -15.23 -11.17
C GLU A 120 -9.93 -14.49 -12.47
N TRP A 121 -8.64 -14.11 -12.61
CA TRP A 121 -8.13 -13.41 -13.79
C TRP A 121 -7.18 -14.26 -14.63
N ALA A 122 -6.65 -15.35 -14.10
CA ALA A 122 -5.73 -16.22 -14.81
C ALA A 122 -6.44 -16.99 -15.94
N ASP A 123 -5.75 -17.15 -17.07
CA ASP A 123 -6.23 -18.00 -18.15
C ASP A 123 -6.12 -19.50 -17.80
N ALA A 124 -6.53 -20.38 -18.72
CA ALA A 124 -6.49 -21.83 -18.52
C ALA A 124 -5.08 -22.40 -18.30
N SER A 125 -4.02 -21.67 -18.64
CA SER A 125 -2.63 -22.02 -18.38
C SER A 125 -2.08 -21.40 -17.08
N GLY A 126 -2.90 -20.62 -16.36
CA GLY A 126 -2.50 -19.89 -15.18
C GLY A 126 -1.76 -18.58 -15.47
N ASP A 127 -1.76 -18.10 -16.72
CA ASP A 127 -1.07 -16.87 -17.11
C ASP A 127 -1.99 -15.64 -17.03
N LEU A 128 -1.41 -14.52 -16.60
CA LEU A 128 -2.07 -13.22 -16.46
C LEU A 128 -1.62 -12.22 -17.53
N GLY A 129 -0.69 -12.63 -18.40
CA GLY A 129 0.00 -11.72 -19.31
C GLY A 129 1.01 -10.81 -18.58
N PRO A 130 1.52 -9.77 -19.25
CA PRO A 130 2.64 -8.97 -18.74
C PRO A 130 2.21 -7.99 -17.62
N VAL A 131 1.62 -8.50 -16.52
CA VAL A 131 1.19 -7.74 -15.35
C VAL A 131 2.39 -7.35 -14.46
N TYR A 132 2.16 -6.61 -13.44
CA TYR A 132 3.06 -6.04 -12.42
C TYR A 132 4.51 -6.53 -12.43
N GLY A 133 4.75 -7.79 -12.07
CA GLY A 133 6.09 -8.38 -11.96
C GLY A 133 6.86 -8.34 -13.27
N VAL A 134 6.22 -8.63 -14.38
CA VAL A 134 6.83 -8.56 -15.72
C VAL A 134 7.22 -7.12 -16.03
N GLN A 135 6.35 -6.15 -15.80
CA GLN A 135 6.67 -4.75 -16.05
C GLN A 135 7.80 -4.24 -15.13
N TRP A 136 7.84 -4.67 -13.88
CA TRP A 136 8.88 -4.26 -12.93
C TRP A 136 10.25 -4.82 -13.28
N ARG A 137 10.31 -6.07 -13.78
CA ARG A 137 11.54 -6.83 -13.95
C ARG A 137 12.01 -6.96 -15.40
N SER A 138 11.11 -6.75 -16.35
CA SER A 138 11.38 -7.02 -17.76
C SER A 138 10.67 -6.01 -18.67
N TRP A 139 10.75 -4.71 -18.34
CA TRP A 139 10.14 -3.66 -19.16
C TRP A 139 10.72 -3.68 -20.57
N PRO A 140 9.91 -3.84 -21.64
CA PRO A 140 10.41 -3.97 -23.00
C PRO A 140 10.94 -2.63 -23.54
N THR A 141 12.03 -2.69 -24.30
CA THR A 141 12.58 -1.54 -25.02
C THR A 141 12.37 -1.70 -26.54
N PRO A 142 12.44 -0.59 -27.30
CA PRO A 142 12.36 -0.65 -28.77
C PRO A 142 13.49 -1.47 -29.43
N THR A 143 14.60 -1.71 -28.74
CA THR A 143 15.74 -2.49 -29.22
C THR A 143 15.57 -4.00 -28.97
N GLY A 144 14.49 -4.43 -28.29
CA GLY A 144 14.26 -5.82 -27.91
C GLY A 144 14.95 -6.25 -26.61
N GLU A 145 15.69 -5.37 -25.97
CA GLU A 145 16.22 -5.55 -24.62
C GLU A 145 15.14 -5.30 -23.57
N THR A 146 15.40 -5.69 -22.32
CA THR A 146 14.50 -5.40 -21.20
C THR A 146 15.19 -4.59 -20.13
N ILE A 147 14.42 -3.83 -19.37
CA ILE A 147 14.86 -3.06 -18.22
C ILE A 147 14.29 -3.67 -16.95
N ASP A 148 15.17 -4.09 -16.03
CA ASP A 148 14.80 -4.40 -14.65
C ASP A 148 14.71 -3.09 -13.86
N GLN A 149 13.48 -2.59 -13.66
CA GLN A 149 13.25 -1.32 -12.98
C GLN A 149 13.56 -1.43 -11.48
N ILE A 150 13.31 -2.58 -10.85
CA ILE A 150 13.60 -2.79 -9.41
C ILE A 150 15.10 -2.79 -9.16
N GLN A 151 15.88 -3.56 -9.92
CA GLN A 151 17.33 -3.57 -9.80
C GLN A 151 17.89 -2.16 -10.01
N ARG A 152 17.41 -1.49 -11.03
CA ARG A 152 17.82 -0.13 -11.38
C ARG A 152 17.58 0.88 -10.26
N VAL A 153 16.43 0.80 -9.57
CA VAL A 153 16.11 1.68 -8.43
C VAL A 153 17.03 1.37 -7.25
N VAL A 154 17.26 0.10 -6.92
CA VAL A 154 18.17 -0.28 -5.82
C VAL A 154 19.59 0.22 -6.09
N ASP A 155 20.09 0.04 -7.32
CA ASP A 155 21.43 0.51 -7.70
C ASP A 155 21.53 2.04 -7.71
N GLU A 156 20.48 2.72 -8.16
CA GLU A 156 20.45 4.19 -8.18
C GLU A 156 20.40 4.77 -6.76
N ILE A 157 19.63 4.19 -5.83
CA ILE A 157 19.61 4.60 -4.42
C ILE A 157 21.01 4.47 -3.80
N ARG A 158 21.72 3.37 -4.05
CA ARG A 158 23.09 3.15 -3.54
C ARG A 158 24.08 4.16 -4.10
N ARG A 159 23.96 4.50 -5.38
CA ARG A 159 24.90 5.38 -6.08
C ARG A 159 24.60 6.85 -5.88
N ASN A 160 23.32 7.22 -5.89
CA ASN A 160 22.84 8.60 -5.86
C ASN A 160 21.48 8.67 -5.15
N PRO A 161 21.45 8.65 -3.81
CA PRO A 161 20.22 8.67 -3.04
C PRO A 161 19.36 9.93 -3.26
N ASP A 162 19.97 11.05 -3.70
CA ASP A 162 19.26 12.30 -4.01
C ASP A 162 18.57 12.31 -5.39
N SER A 163 18.61 11.18 -6.10
CA SER A 163 18.00 11.03 -7.43
C SER A 163 16.49 11.25 -7.36
N ARG A 164 15.97 12.06 -8.30
CA ARG A 164 14.52 12.25 -8.50
C ARG A 164 13.93 11.26 -9.52
N ARG A 165 14.71 10.24 -9.91
CA ARG A 165 14.36 9.25 -10.95
C ARG A 165 14.14 7.84 -10.35
N LEU A 166 13.89 7.76 -9.06
CA LEU A 166 13.64 6.51 -8.34
C LEU A 166 12.19 6.07 -8.55
N VAL A 167 11.80 5.81 -9.80
CA VAL A 167 10.43 5.51 -10.21
C VAL A 167 10.37 4.13 -10.83
N VAL A 168 9.33 3.36 -10.48
CA VAL A 168 8.95 2.09 -11.10
C VAL A 168 7.53 2.20 -11.61
N SER A 169 7.29 1.82 -12.87
CA SER A 169 5.98 1.85 -13.50
C SER A 169 5.53 0.44 -13.88
N ALA A 170 4.28 0.12 -13.55
CA ALA A 170 3.59 -1.05 -14.09
C ALA A 170 2.66 -0.66 -15.25
N TRP A 171 2.37 0.64 -15.43
CA TRP A 171 1.47 1.13 -16.45
C TRP A 171 2.19 1.26 -17.79
N ASN A 172 2.03 0.25 -18.63
CA ASN A 172 2.57 0.24 -20.01
C ASN A 172 1.40 0.21 -21.01
N PRO A 173 1.06 1.36 -21.64
CA PRO A 173 -0.07 1.44 -22.57
C PRO A 173 -0.01 0.45 -23.74
N ALA A 174 1.20 0.06 -24.17
CA ALA A 174 1.37 -0.90 -25.26
C ALA A 174 1.03 -2.34 -24.84
N ASP A 175 1.15 -2.66 -23.55
CA ASP A 175 0.93 -3.99 -23.02
C ASP A 175 -0.45 -4.18 -22.38
N ILE A 176 -1.16 -3.10 -22.02
CA ILE A 176 -2.48 -3.19 -21.39
C ILE A 176 -3.45 -4.14 -22.12
N PRO A 177 -3.53 -4.17 -23.47
CA PRO A 177 -4.43 -5.10 -24.15
C PRO A 177 -4.09 -6.59 -23.99
N ARG A 178 -2.87 -6.91 -23.51
CA ARG A 178 -2.38 -8.27 -23.28
C ARG A 178 -2.46 -8.69 -21.80
N MET A 179 -2.84 -7.79 -20.91
CA MET A 179 -2.95 -8.03 -19.47
C MET A 179 -4.35 -8.53 -19.13
N ALA A 180 -4.45 -9.57 -18.32
CA ALA A 180 -5.72 -10.04 -17.78
C ALA A 180 -6.40 -8.97 -16.93
N LEU A 181 -5.59 -8.16 -16.22
CA LEU A 181 -6.05 -7.02 -15.44
C LEU A 181 -5.08 -5.85 -15.59
N ALA A 182 -5.56 -4.70 -16.07
CA ALA A 182 -4.75 -3.48 -16.14
C ALA A 182 -4.31 -3.03 -14.74
N PRO A 183 -3.01 -2.70 -14.52
CA PRO A 183 -2.48 -2.43 -13.19
C PRO A 183 -3.23 -1.34 -12.43
N CYS A 184 -3.74 -1.67 -11.24
CA CYS A 184 -4.37 -0.71 -10.33
C CYS A 184 -3.31 0.18 -9.67
N HIS A 185 -2.26 -0.41 -9.09
CA HIS A 185 -1.06 0.30 -8.65
C HIS A 185 -0.17 0.58 -9.86
N ALA A 186 -0.35 1.78 -10.43
CA ALA A 186 0.19 2.13 -11.73
C ALA A 186 1.69 2.45 -11.69
N LEU A 187 2.13 3.15 -10.66
CA LEU A 187 3.53 3.51 -10.44
C LEU A 187 3.81 3.80 -8.97
N PHE A 188 5.08 3.71 -8.62
CA PHE A 188 5.57 4.15 -7.31
C PHE A 188 6.93 4.81 -7.44
N GLN A 189 7.25 5.67 -6.47
CA GLN A 189 8.48 6.45 -6.42
C GLN A 189 9.08 6.37 -5.02
N PHE A 190 10.40 6.25 -4.96
CA PHE A 190 11.15 6.33 -3.71
C PHE A 190 11.75 7.72 -3.52
N TYR A 191 11.96 8.07 -2.27
CA TYR A 191 12.58 9.30 -1.83
C TYR A 191 13.47 9.04 -0.62
N VAL A 192 14.70 9.55 -0.66
CA VAL A 192 15.64 9.43 0.45
C VAL A 192 15.86 10.80 1.08
N ALA A 193 15.71 10.89 2.39
CA ALA A 193 16.06 12.06 3.18
C ALA A 193 16.48 11.64 4.59
N ASP A 194 17.46 12.31 5.15
CA ASP A 194 17.95 12.08 6.51
C ASP A 194 18.27 10.60 6.81
N GLY A 195 18.83 9.89 5.82
CA GLY A 195 19.16 8.46 5.92
C GLY A 195 17.94 7.52 5.96
N ARG A 196 16.76 8.01 5.55
CA ARG A 196 15.50 7.25 5.55
C ARG A 196 14.91 7.15 4.15
N LEU A 197 14.39 5.96 3.84
CA LEU A 197 13.72 5.67 2.57
C LEU A 197 12.21 5.75 2.74
N SER A 198 11.57 6.60 1.95
CA SER A 198 10.10 6.69 1.82
C SER A 198 9.65 6.21 0.45
N CYS A 199 8.41 5.75 0.36
CA CYS A 199 7.77 5.33 -0.88
C CYS A 199 6.46 6.06 -1.08
N GLN A 200 6.20 6.56 -2.30
CA GLN A 200 4.88 7.03 -2.71
C GLN A 200 4.32 6.11 -3.78
N LEU A 201 3.16 5.53 -3.52
CA LEU A 201 2.39 4.73 -4.46
C LEU A 201 1.29 5.59 -5.09
N TYR A 202 1.11 5.53 -6.42
CA TYR A 202 -0.10 5.96 -7.09
C TYR A 202 -0.94 4.76 -7.55
N GLN A 203 -2.12 4.62 -6.98
CA GLN A 203 -3.12 3.60 -7.30
C GLN A 203 -4.29 4.24 -8.03
N ARG A 204 -4.41 4.01 -9.35
CA ARG A 204 -5.43 4.67 -10.21
C ARG A 204 -6.85 4.24 -9.88
N SER A 205 -7.03 3.01 -9.42
CA SER A 205 -8.29 2.37 -9.07
C SER A 205 -8.10 1.61 -7.76
N ALA A 206 -8.86 1.97 -6.75
CA ALA A 206 -8.65 1.55 -5.38
C ALA A 206 -9.95 1.02 -4.77
N ASP A 207 -10.15 -0.31 -4.84
CA ASP A 207 -11.15 -0.99 -4.02
C ASP A 207 -10.72 -0.89 -2.56
N LEU A 208 -11.40 -0.01 -1.82
CA LEU A 208 -11.06 0.28 -0.44
C LEU A 208 -11.36 -0.88 0.50
N PHE A 209 -12.27 -1.78 0.13
CA PHE A 209 -12.65 -2.86 1.03
C PHE A 209 -11.78 -4.10 0.87
N LEU A 210 -11.56 -4.61 -0.36
CA LEU A 210 -10.77 -5.82 -0.59
C LEU A 210 -9.32 -5.52 -0.96
N GLY A 211 -9.08 -4.60 -1.91
CA GLY A 211 -7.75 -4.38 -2.50
C GLY A 211 -6.80 -3.57 -1.62
N VAL A 212 -7.20 -2.36 -1.21
CA VAL A 212 -6.31 -1.43 -0.48
C VAL A 212 -5.72 -2.01 0.81
N PRO A 213 -6.46 -2.82 1.62
CA PRO A 213 -5.90 -3.51 2.79
C PRO A 213 -4.74 -4.48 2.48
N PHE A 214 -4.62 -4.96 1.25
CA PHE A 214 -3.49 -5.74 0.76
C PHE A 214 -2.39 -4.85 0.19
N ASN A 215 -2.75 -3.81 -0.55
CA ASN A 215 -1.79 -2.95 -1.24
C ASN A 215 -0.94 -2.12 -0.27
N ILE A 216 -1.52 -1.55 0.78
CA ILE A 216 -0.79 -0.76 1.79
C ILE A 216 0.35 -1.58 2.43
N PRO A 217 0.10 -2.75 3.06
CA PRO A 217 1.17 -3.54 3.65
C PRO A 217 2.15 -4.11 2.61
N SER A 218 1.73 -4.39 1.38
CA SER A 218 2.62 -4.84 0.31
C SER A 218 3.69 -3.80 -0.03
N TYR A 219 3.30 -2.54 -0.23
CA TYR A 219 4.26 -1.47 -0.52
C TYR A 219 5.04 -1.01 0.72
N ALA A 220 4.47 -1.13 1.93
CA ALA A 220 5.22 -0.97 3.16
C ALA A 220 6.34 -2.01 3.26
N LEU A 221 6.04 -3.29 3.00
CA LEU A 221 7.01 -4.38 2.97
C LEU A 221 8.11 -4.14 1.93
N LEU A 222 7.75 -3.78 0.69
CA LEU A 222 8.70 -3.43 -0.36
C LEU A 222 9.63 -2.29 0.07
N THR A 223 9.11 -1.28 0.76
CA THR A 223 9.89 -0.15 1.27
C THR A 223 10.91 -0.62 2.33
N HIS A 224 10.50 -1.49 3.25
CA HIS A 224 11.40 -2.09 4.24
C HIS A 224 12.50 -2.94 3.58
N MET A 225 12.16 -3.74 2.57
CA MET A 225 13.12 -4.59 1.85
C MET A 225 14.18 -3.73 1.13
N ILE A 226 13.76 -2.71 0.40
CA ILE A 226 14.70 -1.81 -0.31
C ILE A 226 15.53 -1.00 0.69
N ALA A 227 14.94 -0.50 1.78
CA ALA A 227 15.67 0.20 2.83
C ALA A 227 16.78 -0.69 3.41
N GLN A 228 16.48 -1.96 3.75
CA GLN A 228 17.48 -2.90 4.24
C GLN A 228 18.56 -3.18 3.18
N GLN A 229 18.19 -3.34 1.91
CA GLN A 229 19.14 -3.59 0.82
C GLN A 229 20.08 -2.41 0.55
N THR A 230 19.66 -1.20 0.89
CA THR A 230 20.41 0.03 0.63
C THR A 230 21.00 0.67 1.90
N ASP A 231 20.94 -0.05 3.03
CA ASP A 231 21.45 0.38 4.35
C ASP A 231 20.81 1.71 4.85
N LEU A 232 19.54 1.91 4.52
CA LEU A 232 18.73 3.04 4.97
C LEU A 232 17.74 2.61 6.05
N ALA A 233 17.36 3.53 6.91
CA ALA A 233 16.18 3.37 7.76
C ALA A 233 14.90 3.57 6.93
N VAL A 234 13.76 3.11 7.44
CA VAL A 234 12.46 3.37 6.78
C VAL A 234 11.94 4.76 7.14
N GLY A 235 11.32 5.42 6.17
CA GLY A 235 10.59 6.67 6.31
C GLY A 235 9.07 6.43 6.26
N ASP A 236 8.41 7.11 5.34
CA ASP A 236 6.96 7.05 5.17
C ASP A 236 6.55 6.19 3.97
N LEU A 237 5.40 5.51 4.10
CA LEU A 237 4.60 5.12 2.94
C LEU A 237 3.53 6.19 2.70
N VAL A 238 3.54 6.77 1.50
CA VAL A 238 2.50 7.71 1.02
C VAL A 238 1.66 6.97 -0.03
N TRP A 239 0.48 6.54 0.36
CA TRP A 239 -0.47 5.95 -0.57
C TRP A 239 -1.34 7.03 -1.21
N THR A 240 -1.43 7.06 -2.54
CA THR A 240 -2.24 8.01 -3.28
C THR A 240 -3.22 7.27 -4.17
N GLY A 241 -4.51 7.39 -3.88
CA GLY A 241 -5.59 6.80 -4.65
C GLY A 241 -6.20 7.79 -5.65
N GLY A 242 -6.42 7.36 -6.89
CA GLY A 242 -7.19 8.06 -7.90
C GLY A 242 -8.69 7.88 -7.65
N ASP A 243 -9.31 6.88 -8.28
CA ASP A 243 -10.69 6.48 -7.97
C ASP A 243 -10.69 5.57 -6.73
N CYS A 244 -11.05 6.15 -5.58
CA CYS A 244 -11.15 5.45 -4.30
C CYS A 244 -12.60 5.02 -4.09
N HIS A 245 -12.89 3.73 -4.18
CA HIS A 245 -14.27 3.26 -4.21
C HIS A 245 -14.55 2.09 -3.27
N VAL A 246 -15.84 1.94 -2.96
CA VAL A 246 -16.44 0.80 -2.31
C VAL A 246 -17.53 0.29 -3.22
N TYR A 247 -17.56 -1.01 -3.52
CA TYR A 247 -18.64 -1.64 -4.27
C TYR A 247 -19.95 -1.65 -3.48
N ASP A 248 -21.08 -1.47 -4.13
CA ASP A 248 -22.38 -1.38 -3.45
C ASP A 248 -22.75 -2.67 -2.69
N ASN A 249 -22.29 -3.84 -3.14
CA ASN A 249 -22.45 -5.12 -2.45
C ASN A 249 -21.52 -5.29 -1.22
N HIS A 250 -20.63 -4.32 -0.93
CA HIS A 250 -19.74 -4.34 0.25
C HIS A 250 -20.15 -3.33 1.34
N LEU A 251 -21.23 -2.59 1.17
CA LEU A 251 -21.60 -1.50 2.09
C LEU A 251 -21.89 -2.01 3.53
N GLU A 252 -22.55 -3.15 3.67
CA GLU A 252 -22.81 -3.75 4.99
C GLU A 252 -21.51 -4.23 5.66
N GLN A 253 -20.60 -4.79 4.88
CA GLN A 253 -19.29 -5.24 5.35
C GLN A 253 -18.43 -4.05 5.81
N VAL A 254 -18.50 -2.93 5.09
CA VAL A 254 -17.85 -1.67 5.46
C VAL A 254 -18.43 -1.14 6.76
N ASP A 255 -19.75 -1.09 6.91
CA ASP A 255 -20.41 -0.66 8.15
C ASP A 255 -20.00 -1.53 9.34
N LEU A 256 -19.93 -2.86 9.15
CA LEU A 256 -19.43 -3.78 10.17
C LEU A 256 -17.95 -3.50 10.51
N GLN A 257 -17.08 -3.29 9.53
CA GLN A 257 -15.68 -2.97 9.78
C GLN A 257 -15.51 -1.66 10.55
N LEU A 258 -16.26 -0.63 10.16
CA LEU A 258 -16.21 0.70 10.78
C LEU A 258 -16.80 0.75 12.19
N SER A 259 -17.58 -0.25 12.61
CA SER A 259 -18.08 -0.40 13.99
C SER A 259 -17.03 -0.93 14.97
N ARG A 260 -15.84 -1.34 14.49
CA ARG A 260 -14.79 -1.98 15.30
C ARG A 260 -13.70 -0.98 15.66
N GLU A 261 -13.25 -1.04 16.91
CA GLU A 261 -12.10 -0.26 17.37
C GLU A 261 -10.81 -0.91 16.86
N PRO A 262 -9.85 -0.13 16.33
CA PRO A 262 -8.59 -0.67 15.85
C PRO A 262 -7.70 -1.16 17.01
N PHE A 263 -6.89 -2.18 16.76
CA PHE A 263 -5.78 -2.57 17.63
C PHE A 263 -4.52 -1.76 17.25
N PRO A 264 -3.52 -1.71 18.14
CA PRO A 264 -2.21 -1.14 17.80
C PRO A 264 -1.60 -1.80 16.58
N VAL A 265 -0.94 -1.00 15.74
CA VAL A 265 -0.24 -1.52 14.56
C VAL A 265 0.90 -2.46 14.98
N PRO A 266 1.09 -3.60 14.30
CA PRO A 266 2.17 -4.53 14.58
C PRO A 266 3.53 -3.99 14.14
N ARG A 267 4.61 -4.74 14.42
CA ARG A 267 5.95 -4.45 13.95
C ARG A 267 6.38 -5.49 12.93
N LEU A 268 7.09 -5.03 11.89
CA LEU A 268 7.76 -5.90 10.93
C LEU A 268 9.23 -6.04 11.33
N HIS A 269 9.72 -7.28 11.38
CA HIS A 269 11.13 -7.62 11.51
C HIS A 269 11.55 -8.40 10.26
N ILE A 270 12.62 -7.96 9.60
CA ILE A 270 13.29 -8.71 8.54
C ILE A 270 14.51 -9.36 9.18
N VAL A 271 14.45 -10.68 9.34
CA VAL A 271 15.43 -11.45 10.16
C VAL A 271 16.71 -11.80 9.39
N ARG A 272 16.69 -11.70 8.07
CA ARG A 272 17.85 -11.95 7.20
C ARG A 272 18.02 -10.81 6.19
N LYS A 273 19.24 -10.46 5.82
CA LYS A 273 19.55 -9.60 4.68
C LYS A 273 20.19 -10.46 3.60
N PRO A 274 19.47 -10.88 2.57
CA PRO A 274 20.04 -11.65 1.46
C PRO A 274 20.94 -10.77 0.59
N ALA A 275 21.70 -11.40 -0.33
CA ALA A 275 22.61 -10.71 -1.24
C ALA A 275 21.88 -9.81 -2.23
N SER A 276 20.66 -10.18 -2.63
CA SER A 276 19.81 -9.44 -3.56
C SER A 276 18.39 -9.28 -3.01
N ILE A 277 17.69 -8.22 -3.43
CA ILE A 277 16.28 -8.02 -3.14
C ILE A 277 15.40 -9.16 -3.67
N PHE A 278 15.90 -9.92 -4.64
CA PHE A 278 15.18 -11.02 -5.27
C PHE A 278 15.34 -12.36 -4.53
N ASP A 279 16.22 -12.42 -3.52
CA ASP A 279 16.56 -13.61 -2.76
C ASP A 279 15.85 -13.66 -1.39
N TYR A 280 14.92 -12.72 -1.12
CA TYR A 280 14.09 -12.83 0.07
C TYR A 280 13.12 -14.00 -0.06
N GLU A 281 12.87 -14.64 1.09
CA GLU A 281 11.93 -15.73 1.27
C GLU A 281 10.87 -15.33 2.31
N PHE A 282 9.77 -16.07 2.37
CA PHE A 282 8.67 -15.79 3.29
C PHE A 282 9.13 -15.76 4.76
N GLU A 283 10.04 -16.68 5.11
CA GLU A 283 10.57 -16.86 6.46
C GLU A 283 11.46 -15.70 6.93
N ASP A 284 11.88 -14.82 6.01
CA ASP A 284 12.63 -13.62 6.36
C ASP A 284 11.77 -12.56 7.06
N PHE A 285 10.44 -12.68 7.00
CA PHE A 285 9.51 -11.66 7.48
C PHE A 285 8.73 -12.14 8.70
N VAL A 286 8.91 -11.45 9.83
CA VAL A 286 8.18 -11.71 11.07
C VAL A 286 7.34 -10.49 11.42
N ILE A 287 6.02 -10.67 11.51
CA ILE A 287 5.10 -9.61 11.93
C ILE A 287 4.70 -9.87 13.37
N GLU A 288 5.30 -9.10 14.27
CA GLU A 288 5.10 -9.21 15.71
C GLU A 288 3.92 -8.36 16.18
N GLY A 289 3.06 -8.97 17.02
CA GLY A 289 1.97 -8.25 17.70
C GLY A 289 0.76 -7.96 16.81
N TYR A 290 0.55 -8.68 15.70
CA TYR A 290 -0.61 -8.49 14.84
C TYR A 290 -1.88 -9.02 15.52
N GLN A 291 -2.55 -8.12 16.25
CA GLN A 291 -3.90 -8.32 16.79
C GLN A 291 -4.91 -7.76 15.79
N HIS A 292 -6.00 -8.47 15.58
CA HIS A 292 -7.02 -8.08 14.60
C HIS A 292 -8.40 -8.63 14.96
N HIS A 293 -9.44 -7.96 14.46
CA HIS A 293 -10.79 -8.52 14.47
C HIS A 293 -10.92 -9.65 13.44
N PRO A 294 -11.94 -10.50 13.56
CA PRO A 294 -12.21 -11.54 12.56
C PRO A 294 -12.30 -10.98 11.14
N GLY A 295 -11.91 -11.80 10.14
CA GLY A 295 -12.10 -11.46 8.74
C GLY A 295 -13.57 -11.21 8.40
N ILE A 296 -13.80 -10.38 7.38
CA ILE A 296 -15.12 -10.11 6.84
C ILE A 296 -15.12 -10.61 5.40
N ARG A 297 -15.97 -11.58 5.10
CA ARG A 297 -16.08 -12.13 3.73
C ARG A 297 -16.86 -11.18 2.84
N ALA A 298 -16.43 -11.02 1.60
CA ALA A 298 -17.14 -10.32 0.54
C ALA A 298 -16.86 -10.98 -0.80
N ALA A 299 -17.79 -10.85 -1.75
CA ALA A 299 -17.60 -11.33 -3.10
C ALA A 299 -16.67 -10.38 -3.87
N VAL A 300 -15.77 -10.94 -4.68
CA VAL A 300 -14.94 -10.15 -5.61
C VAL A 300 -15.83 -9.67 -6.76
N ALA A 301 -15.70 -8.41 -7.14
CA ALA A 301 -16.35 -7.87 -8.33
C ALA A 301 -15.45 -8.10 -9.56
N VAL A 302 -15.87 -8.97 -10.47
CA VAL A 302 -15.13 -9.39 -11.69
C VAL A 302 -15.85 -8.98 -12.97
#